data_67f416c34cfa6e3972d464df821c2447
#
_entry.id   67f416c34cfa6e3972d464df821c2447
#
_cell.length_a   1.000
_cell.length_b   1.000
_cell.length_c   1.000
_cell.angle_alpha   90.00
_cell.angle_beta   90.00
_cell.angle_gamma   90.00
#
_symmetry.space_group_name_H-M   'P 1'
#
loop_
_entity.id
_entity.type
_entity.pdbx_description
1 polymer ?
#
loop_
_entity_poly.entity_id
_entity_poly.type
_entity_poly.pdbx_seq_one_letter_code
_entity_poly.pdbx_strand_id
1 'polypeptide(L)'
;MIRPKLSLRRPLAVLGAVLLGLTGAAAVAAPASAHHTTITATAACDQLSGERVITWKVENSEVNKDATIRKVTASPATPVTVAVEGAGTKPLDQVVIAQGSFVEAVQRVPGDTAKATLKVKAAWYKDNKTQRAENEGSINLSADEPCKPAPTCVDASKAKYSHTFDGPKGTATVKLDGNLPLCGDTKQYFTLVSYFAPRPQFATPQYVYGTPDSDFVGGNQTEIELNVEIPNCHTQVDLIWGDKDKVIDPLVEGGKRYDNLKLGSPGAPGNRSTGPQGWYNGGDKSCTTPASTFASNCDGTVTVSLSNDGKISKYPVEFEVKGENGFSKKVTVEPGKANNDTVVPAESAGKIEVLVDGKVIEGGTYSWQRPEDCPLPTVTTEADCENFTLTASNPEGGLPVKVEFSYDGKTETRTVAAGKSESVTFKAGKAETALVALPDLELEMEAVYAPEGDCGGGGGGGEEPGLPVTGAAAGGIAAGALALLAIGAVLFVVARRRRVRFTA
;
A
#
# COMPACT_ATOMS: atom_id res chain seq x y z
N MET A 1 28.19 -57.53 -50.75
CA MET A 1 27.19 -58.33 -50.00
C MET A 1 27.13 -57.78 -48.56
N ILE A 2 26.15 -56.92 -48.28
CA ILE A 2 25.97 -56.33 -46.99
C ILE A 2 24.61 -56.86 -46.46
N ARG A 3 24.67 -57.57 -45.37
CA ARG A 3 23.45 -58.08 -44.67
C ARG A 3 22.93 -57.01 -43.73
N PRO A 4 21.64 -56.66 -43.76
CA PRO A 4 21.09 -55.76 -42.75
C PRO A 4 20.76 -56.54 -41.46
N LYS A 5 21.23 -55.99 -40.35
CA LYS A 5 20.75 -56.43 -39.02
C LYS A 5 19.41 -55.82 -38.74
N LEU A 6 18.40 -56.65 -38.64
CA LEU A 6 17.10 -56.28 -38.05
C LEU A 6 17.22 -56.05 -36.56
N SER A 7 17.08 -54.87 -36.08
CA SER A 7 16.91 -54.54 -34.66
C SER A 7 15.42 -54.66 -34.30
N LEU A 8 15.02 -55.69 -33.58
CA LEU A 8 13.74 -55.77 -32.91
C LEU A 8 13.63 -54.66 -31.86
N ARG A 9 12.89 -53.63 -32.16
CA ARG A 9 12.42 -52.71 -31.15
C ARG A 9 11.22 -53.31 -30.42
N ARG A 10 11.42 -53.74 -29.18
CA ARG A 10 10.38 -54.11 -28.24
C ARG A 10 9.69 -52.85 -27.78
N PRO A 11 8.33 -52.75 -27.78
CA PRO A 11 7.67 -51.69 -27.03
C PRO A 11 7.75 -52.03 -25.55
N LEU A 12 8.50 -51.24 -24.79
CA LEU A 12 8.41 -51.22 -23.32
C LEU A 12 7.09 -50.53 -22.95
N ALA A 13 6.14 -51.38 -22.52
CA ALA A 13 5.06 -50.88 -21.69
C ALA A 13 5.68 -50.48 -20.34
N VAL A 14 5.80 -49.17 -20.10
CA VAL A 14 6.23 -48.65 -18.81
C VAL A 14 5.07 -48.82 -17.82
N LEU A 15 5.06 -49.94 -17.11
CA LEU A 15 4.39 -50.08 -15.84
C LEU A 15 5.26 -49.33 -14.80
N GLY A 16 4.85 -48.13 -14.44
CA GLY A 16 5.43 -47.37 -13.33
C GLY A 16 5.13 -48.04 -12.01
N ALA A 17 5.94 -49.05 -11.65
CA ALA A 17 5.95 -49.60 -10.30
C ALA A 17 6.93 -48.77 -9.45
N VAL A 18 6.39 -47.91 -8.60
CA VAL A 18 7.15 -47.36 -7.48
C VAL A 18 7.32 -48.48 -6.46
N LEU A 19 8.51 -49.11 -6.49
CA LEU A 19 8.96 -50.08 -5.48
C LEU A 19 9.35 -49.29 -4.22
N LEU A 20 8.47 -49.28 -3.23
CA LEU A 20 8.83 -48.98 -1.85
C LEU A 20 8.39 -50.11 -0.93
N GLY A 21 9.39 -50.81 -0.35
CA GLY A 21 9.20 -51.66 0.81
C GLY A 21 9.29 -53.15 0.54
N LEU A 22 10.51 -53.69 0.42
CA LEU A 22 10.82 -55.09 0.67
C LEU A 22 10.62 -55.37 2.16
N THR A 23 9.48 -55.98 2.55
CA THR A 23 9.31 -56.52 3.90
C THR A 23 9.22 -58.04 3.83
N GLY A 24 10.28 -58.69 4.29
CA GLY A 24 10.31 -60.00 4.89
C GLY A 24 9.85 -61.22 4.10
N ALA A 25 10.77 -61.92 3.44
CA ALA A 25 10.55 -63.29 3.03
C ALA A 25 10.64 -64.21 4.27
N ALA A 26 9.52 -64.70 4.80
CA ALA A 26 9.52 -65.76 5.78
C ALA A 26 9.44 -67.13 5.06
N ALA A 27 10.55 -67.78 4.94
CA ALA A 27 10.57 -69.19 4.50
C ALA A 27 10.20 -70.09 5.70
N VAL A 28 9.04 -70.75 5.67
CA VAL A 28 8.67 -71.81 6.61
C VAL A 28 9.15 -73.12 6.04
N ALA A 29 10.11 -73.79 6.73
CA ALA A 29 10.60 -75.12 6.38
C ALA A 29 9.47 -76.13 6.54
N ALA A 30 8.97 -76.72 5.45
CA ALA A 30 8.03 -77.85 5.47
C ALA A 30 8.80 -79.15 5.69
N PRO A 31 8.15 -80.21 6.31
CA PRO A 31 8.79 -81.47 6.51
C PRO A 31 9.13 -82.11 5.15
N ALA A 32 10.31 -82.80 5.07
CA ALA A 32 10.82 -83.42 3.86
C ALA A 32 9.84 -84.49 3.31
N SER A 33 8.94 -84.05 2.47
CA SER A 33 8.11 -84.91 1.63
C SER A 33 8.81 -85.03 0.27
N ALA A 34 8.96 -86.26 -0.27
CA ALA A 34 9.63 -86.46 -1.53
C ALA A 34 8.95 -85.77 -2.74
N HIS A 35 7.70 -85.33 -2.59
CA HIS A 35 6.93 -84.60 -3.60
C HIS A 35 6.22 -83.41 -2.94
N HIS A 36 6.61 -82.26 -3.27
CA HIS A 36 6.04 -80.99 -2.69
C HIS A 36 6.12 -79.83 -3.65
N THR A 37 5.30 -78.85 -3.39
CA THR A 37 5.42 -77.51 -3.97
C THR A 37 5.97 -76.54 -2.92
N THR A 38 6.95 -75.76 -3.28
CA THR A 38 7.41 -74.66 -2.44
C THR A 38 6.60 -73.39 -2.79
N ILE A 39 6.05 -72.72 -1.78
CA ILE A 39 5.22 -71.52 -1.98
C ILE A 39 5.84 -70.37 -1.23
N THR A 40 6.22 -69.36 -1.98
CA THR A 40 6.72 -68.07 -1.46
C THR A 40 5.88 -66.94 -2.00
N ALA A 41 5.89 -65.77 -1.33
CA ALA A 41 5.10 -64.64 -1.75
C ALA A 41 5.80 -63.32 -1.57
N THR A 42 5.51 -62.37 -2.43
CA THR A 42 5.78 -60.97 -2.29
C THR A 42 4.48 -60.17 -2.38
N ALA A 43 4.41 -58.95 -1.82
CA ALA A 43 3.25 -58.11 -1.90
C ALA A 43 3.62 -56.69 -2.25
N ALA A 44 2.76 -56.02 -3.02
CA ALA A 44 2.84 -54.60 -3.35
C ALA A 44 1.50 -53.92 -3.16
N CYS A 45 1.50 -52.63 -2.92
CA CYS A 45 0.29 -51.81 -2.85
C CYS A 45 -0.04 -51.29 -4.25
N ASP A 46 -1.26 -51.52 -4.72
CA ASP A 46 -1.80 -50.89 -5.90
C ASP A 46 -2.44 -49.55 -5.50
N GLN A 47 -1.74 -48.46 -5.75
CA GLN A 47 -2.19 -47.12 -5.39
C GLN A 47 -3.39 -46.63 -6.20
N LEU A 48 -3.77 -47.29 -7.29
CA LEU A 48 -4.97 -46.94 -8.04
C LEU A 48 -6.23 -47.51 -7.40
N SER A 49 -6.20 -48.81 -6.99
CA SER A 49 -7.34 -49.48 -6.39
C SER A 49 -7.36 -49.47 -4.86
N GLY A 50 -6.19 -49.24 -4.22
CA GLY A 50 -6.04 -49.40 -2.78
C GLY A 50 -6.02 -50.86 -2.34
N GLU A 51 -5.86 -51.81 -3.26
CA GLU A 51 -5.73 -53.22 -2.97
C GLU A 51 -4.25 -53.63 -2.78
N ARG A 52 -4.01 -54.68 -2.01
CA ARG A 52 -2.71 -55.34 -2.01
C ARG A 52 -2.64 -56.38 -3.10
N VAL A 53 -1.62 -56.33 -3.94
CA VAL A 53 -1.35 -57.31 -4.98
C VAL A 53 -0.28 -58.26 -4.46
N ILE A 54 -0.67 -59.53 -4.21
CA ILE A 54 0.22 -60.59 -3.75
C ILE A 54 0.63 -61.43 -4.94
N THR A 55 1.93 -61.57 -5.14
CA THR A 55 2.50 -62.47 -6.13
C THR A 55 2.99 -63.72 -5.43
N TRP A 56 2.32 -64.83 -5.66
CA TRP A 56 2.66 -66.14 -5.16
C TRP A 56 3.57 -66.85 -6.16
N LYS A 57 4.78 -67.26 -5.77
CA LYS A 57 5.61 -68.16 -6.54
C LYS A 57 5.37 -69.57 -6.05
N VAL A 58 4.77 -70.40 -6.91
CA VAL A 58 4.53 -71.83 -6.64
C VAL A 58 5.49 -72.66 -7.47
N GLU A 59 6.44 -73.29 -6.83
CA GLU A 59 7.56 -74.03 -7.43
C GLU A 59 7.33 -75.54 -7.30
N ASN A 60 7.49 -76.27 -8.40
CA ASN A 60 7.48 -77.75 -8.40
C ASN A 60 8.90 -78.25 -8.04
N SER A 61 9.05 -78.83 -6.85
CA SER A 61 10.34 -79.36 -6.38
C SER A 61 10.80 -80.62 -7.11
N GLU A 62 9.89 -81.28 -7.88
CA GLU A 62 10.22 -82.45 -8.66
C GLU A 62 10.96 -82.10 -9.96
N VAL A 63 12.12 -82.64 -10.16
CA VAL A 63 12.93 -82.40 -11.36
C VAL A 63 12.64 -83.33 -12.52
N ASN A 64 11.75 -84.35 -12.30
CA ASN A 64 11.49 -85.38 -13.27
C ASN A 64 9.97 -85.70 -13.45
N LYS A 65 9.08 -84.84 -12.87
CA LYS A 65 7.64 -85.00 -12.96
C LYS A 65 6.95 -83.65 -12.98
N ASP A 66 5.97 -83.47 -13.80
CA ASP A 66 5.13 -82.24 -13.80
C ASP A 66 4.14 -82.29 -12.62
N ALA A 67 3.91 -81.17 -12.01
CA ALA A 67 2.89 -80.98 -10.96
C ALA A 67 1.57 -80.46 -11.56
N THR A 68 0.52 -81.23 -11.46
CA THR A 68 -0.81 -80.71 -11.79
C THR A 68 -1.48 -80.16 -10.55
N ILE A 69 -1.78 -78.88 -10.54
CA ILE A 69 -2.55 -78.27 -9.45
C ILE A 69 -3.98 -78.73 -9.49
N ARG A 70 -4.50 -79.27 -8.39
CA ARG A 70 -5.85 -79.87 -8.30
C ARG A 70 -6.86 -79.09 -7.46
N LYS A 71 -6.33 -78.35 -6.51
CA LYS A 71 -7.15 -77.48 -5.64
C LYS A 71 -6.29 -76.34 -5.10
N VAL A 72 -6.87 -75.19 -5.11
CA VAL A 72 -6.29 -73.97 -4.50
C VAL A 72 -7.24 -73.46 -3.44
N THR A 73 -6.73 -73.08 -2.28
CA THR A 73 -7.50 -72.46 -1.21
C THR A 73 -6.69 -71.29 -0.72
N ALA A 74 -7.25 -70.09 -0.87
CA ALA A 74 -6.62 -68.84 -0.43
C ALA A 74 -7.39 -68.22 0.73
N SER A 75 -6.68 -67.52 1.60
CA SER A 75 -7.23 -66.63 2.62
C SER A 75 -6.49 -65.28 2.56
N PRO A 76 -7.20 -64.15 2.34
CA PRO A 76 -8.61 -64.04 2.02
C PRO A 76 -9.05 -64.88 0.81
N ALA A 77 -10.33 -65.25 0.76
CA ALA A 77 -10.89 -66.10 -0.30
C ALA A 77 -11.13 -65.31 -1.60
N THR A 78 -10.08 -64.71 -2.15
CA THR A 78 -10.10 -64.02 -3.43
C THR A 78 -9.45 -64.86 -4.53
N PRO A 79 -9.78 -64.67 -5.82
CA PRO A 79 -9.23 -65.46 -6.92
C PRO A 79 -7.69 -65.38 -6.97
N VAL A 80 -7.06 -66.51 -7.22
CA VAL A 80 -5.62 -66.62 -7.47
C VAL A 80 -5.44 -67.02 -8.93
N THR A 81 -4.88 -66.15 -9.73
CA THR A 81 -4.79 -66.31 -11.19
C THR A 81 -3.37 -66.25 -11.70
N VAL A 82 -3.13 -66.89 -12.80
CA VAL A 82 -1.84 -66.93 -13.52
C VAL A 82 -2.03 -66.28 -14.87
N ALA A 83 -1.09 -65.40 -15.24
CA ALA A 83 -1.07 -64.80 -16.58
C ALA A 83 -0.73 -65.85 -17.64
N VAL A 84 -1.47 -65.84 -18.75
CA VAL A 84 -1.26 -66.71 -19.90
C VAL A 84 -0.91 -65.84 -21.10
N GLU A 85 0.22 -66.11 -21.71
CA GLU A 85 0.68 -65.32 -22.85
C GLU A 85 -0.38 -65.36 -23.99
N GLY A 86 -0.86 -64.18 -24.40
CA GLY A 86 -1.86 -64.02 -25.46
C GLY A 86 -3.31 -64.44 -25.11
N ALA A 87 -3.60 -64.94 -23.89
CA ALA A 87 -4.93 -65.46 -23.50
C ALA A 87 -5.50 -64.89 -22.17
N GLY A 88 -4.89 -63.82 -21.62
CA GLY A 88 -5.35 -63.21 -20.37
C GLY A 88 -4.89 -63.95 -19.13
N THR A 89 -5.81 -64.29 -18.19
CA THR A 89 -5.47 -64.98 -16.94
C THR A 89 -6.29 -66.24 -16.81
N LYS A 90 -5.74 -67.25 -16.15
CA LYS A 90 -6.47 -68.48 -15.75
C LYS A 90 -6.34 -68.77 -14.25
N PRO A 91 -7.29 -69.48 -13.63
CA PRO A 91 -7.15 -69.87 -12.24
C PRO A 91 -5.97 -70.81 -12.01
N LEU A 92 -5.29 -70.68 -10.85
CA LEU A 92 -4.11 -71.48 -10.51
C LEU A 92 -4.40 -72.97 -10.43
N ASP A 93 -5.59 -73.38 -10.09
CA ASP A 93 -6.01 -74.81 -10.06
C ASP A 93 -6.17 -75.45 -11.45
N GLN A 94 -6.03 -74.68 -12.52
CA GLN A 94 -5.99 -75.13 -13.90
C GLN A 94 -4.60 -75.21 -14.49
N VAL A 95 -3.58 -75.13 -13.64
CA VAL A 95 -2.18 -74.99 -14.07
C VAL A 95 -1.44 -76.31 -13.87
N VAL A 96 -0.64 -76.66 -14.85
CA VAL A 96 0.43 -77.67 -14.74
C VAL A 96 1.77 -77.01 -14.67
N ILE A 97 2.55 -77.23 -13.64
CA ILE A 97 3.89 -76.73 -13.44
C ILE A 97 4.87 -77.80 -13.91
N ALA A 98 5.67 -77.42 -14.92
CA ALA A 98 6.67 -78.35 -15.46
C ALA A 98 7.70 -78.72 -14.39
N GLN A 99 8.39 -79.85 -14.60
CA GLN A 99 9.42 -80.35 -13.72
C GLN A 99 10.51 -79.34 -13.43
N GLY A 100 10.84 -79.13 -12.15
CA GLY A 100 11.88 -78.16 -11.70
C GLY A 100 11.59 -76.70 -12.05
N SER A 101 10.31 -76.39 -12.40
CA SER A 101 9.88 -75.08 -12.79
C SER A 101 8.94 -74.41 -11.75
N PHE A 102 8.54 -73.16 -11.95
CA PHE A 102 7.60 -72.45 -11.10
C PHE A 102 6.56 -71.69 -11.94
N VAL A 103 5.53 -71.29 -11.27
CA VAL A 103 4.54 -70.35 -11.79
C VAL A 103 4.36 -69.20 -10.81
N GLU A 104 4.17 -68.02 -11.34
CA GLU A 104 3.77 -66.84 -10.57
C GLU A 104 2.23 -66.64 -10.69
N ALA A 105 1.58 -66.60 -9.54
CA ALA A 105 0.15 -66.41 -9.46
C ALA A 105 -0.18 -65.12 -8.67
N VAL A 106 -1.11 -64.34 -9.17
CA VAL A 106 -1.50 -63.08 -8.57
C VAL A 106 -2.80 -63.22 -7.80
N GLN A 107 -2.81 -62.69 -6.59
CA GLN A 107 -4.00 -62.54 -5.75
C GLN A 107 -4.15 -61.09 -5.37
N ARG A 108 -5.36 -60.51 -5.55
CA ARG A 108 -5.72 -59.19 -5.06
C ARG A 108 -6.53 -59.32 -3.79
N VAL A 109 -6.13 -58.59 -2.74
CA VAL A 109 -6.78 -58.62 -1.44
C VAL A 109 -7.02 -57.20 -0.93
N PRO A 110 -8.03 -56.97 -0.04
CA PRO A 110 -8.26 -55.67 0.57
C PRO A 110 -6.96 -55.05 1.17
N GLY A 111 -6.83 -53.74 1.08
CA GLY A 111 -5.64 -53.01 1.51
C GLY A 111 -5.31 -53.14 2.99
N ASP A 112 -6.29 -53.47 3.84
CA ASP A 112 -6.16 -53.65 5.28
C ASP A 112 -5.86 -55.12 5.67
N THR A 113 -5.71 -56.03 4.69
CA THR A 113 -5.38 -57.44 4.94
C THR A 113 -4.03 -57.55 5.69
N ALA A 114 -4.07 -58.13 6.89
CA ALA A 114 -2.86 -58.31 7.72
C ALA A 114 -2.05 -59.56 7.38
N LYS A 115 -2.72 -60.60 6.85
CA LYS A 115 -2.08 -61.88 6.48
C LYS A 115 -2.76 -62.50 5.31
N ALA A 116 -2.01 -63.09 4.41
CA ALA A 116 -2.56 -63.91 3.36
C ALA A 116 -1.91 -65.31 3.39
N THR A 117 -2.72 -66.35 3.03
CA THR A 117 -2.26 -67.74 2.94
C THR A 117 -2.72 -68.35 1.64
N LEU A 118 -1.89 -69.21 1.08
CA LEU A 118 -2.21 -70.01 -0.11
C LEU A 118 -1.94 -71.46 0.16
N LYS A 119 -2.95 -72.31 0.07
CA LYS A 119 -2.83 -73.77 0.11
C LYS A 119 -2.99 -74.33 -1.29
N VAL A 120 -2.09 -75.21 -1.70
CA VAL A 120 -2.10 -75.86 -3.01
C VAL A 120 -2.05 -77.36 -2.83
N LYS A 121 -3.07 -78.04 -3.39
CA LYS A 121 -3.02 -79.51 -3.57
C LYS A 121 -2.51 -79.82 -4.96
N ALA A 122 -1.36 -80.50 -5.09
CA ALA A 122 -0.79 -80.91 -6.34
C ALA A 122 -0.75 -82.46 -6.48
N ALA A 123 -0.72 -82.93 -7.71
CA ALA A 123 -0.62 -84.35 -8.06
C ALA A 123 0.48 -84.52 -9.12
N TRP A 124 1.32 -85.53 -8.92
CA TRP A 124 2.36 -85.96 -9.84
C TRP A 124 2.06 -87.36 -10.36
N TYR A 125 2.17 -87.57 -11.65
CA TYR A 125 1.91 -88.84 -12.32
C TYR A 125 3.20 -89.35 -12.88
N LYS A 126 3.51 -90.65 -12.53
CA LYS A 126 4.62 -91.43 -13.12
C LYS A 126 4.40 -92.90 -12.90
N ASP A 127 4.69 -93.68 -13.89
CA ASP A 127 4.63 -95.18 -13.82
C ASP A 127 3.31 -95.73 -13.27
N ASN A 128 2.16 -95.17 -13.78
CA ASN A 128 0.80 -95.47 -13.34
C ASN A 128 0.48 -95.21 -11.86
N LYS A 129 1.33 -94.45 -11.17
CA LYS A 129 1.12 -94.02 -9.77
C LYS A 129 0.85 -92.56 -9.68
N THR A 130 -0.13 -92.16 -8.90
CA THR A 130 -0.42 -90.77 -8.56
C THR A 130 0.05 -90.47 -7.17
N GLN A 131 0.96 -89.47 -7.03
CA GLN A 131 1.38 -88.92 -5.75
C GLN A 131 0.68 -87.56 -5.54
N ARG A 132 0.26 -87.31 -4.30
CA ARG A 132 -0.44 -86.04 -3.96
C ARG A 132 0.19 -85.46 -2.72
N ALA A 133 0.32 -84.15 -2.72
CA ALA A 133 0.71 -83.35 -1.54
C ALA A 133 -0.13 -82.05 -1.46
N GLU A 134 -0.28 -81.59 -0.26
CA GLU A 134 -0.82 -80.26 0.06
C GLU A 134 0.24 -79.46 0.75
N ASN A 135 0.51 -78.30 0.23
CA ASN A 135 1.49 -77.37 0.77
C ASN A 135 0.83 -75.98 0.98
N GLU A 136 1.34 -75.27 1.97
CA GLU A 136 0.85 -73.95 2.34
C GLU A 136 2.01 -72.92 2.35
N GLY A 137 1.79 -71.74 1.77
CA GLY A 137 2.61 -70.57 1.92
C GLY A 137 1.83 -69.45 2.60
N SER A 138 2.50 -68.57 3.29
CA SER A 138 1.89 -67.41 3.90
C SER A 138 2.79 -66.19 3.79
N ILE A 139 2.15 -65.04 3.81
CA ILE A 139 2.82 -63.73 3.88
C ILE A 139 2.13 -62.87 4.94
N ASN A 140 2.91 -62.32 5.85
CA ASN A 140 2.42 -61.27 6.77
C ASN A 140 2.57 -59.91 6.09
N LEU A 141 1.50 -59.14 6.16
CA LEU A 141 1.39 -57.81 5.58
C LEU A 141 1.34 -56.82 6.73
N SER A 142 1.96 -55.65 6.57
CA SER A 142 1.94 -54.63 7.62
C SER A 142 0.49 -54.15 7.80
N ALA A 143 -0.11 -54.44 8.95
CA ALA A 143 -1.43 -53.95 9.32
C ALA A 143 -1.38 -52.44 9.68
N ASP A 144 -0.23 -51.98 10.11
CA ASP A 144 -0.03 -50.60 10.55
C ASP A 144 0.04 -49.59 9.37
N GLU A 145 0.28 -50.12 8.17
CA GLU A 145 0.31 -49.31 6.94
C GLU A 145 -0.71 -49.93 5.91
N PRO A 146 -2.00 -49.69 6.05
CA PRO A 146 -2.96 -50.16 5.09
C PRO A 146 -2.69 -49.56 3.70
N CYS A 147 -2.81 -50.42 2.67
CA CYS A 147 -2.77 -49.94 1.29
C CYS A 147 -4.05 -49.13 1.00
N LYS A 148 -3.87 -47.87 0.63
CA LYS A 148 -4.96 -46.96 0.29
C LYS A 148 -4.74 -46.40 -1.11
N PRO A 149 -5.81 -46.09 -1.83
CA PRO A 149 -5.66 -45.33 -3.08
C PRO A 149 -4.84 -44.08 -2.88
N ALA A 150 -4.00 -43.73 -3.85
CA ALA A 150 -3.31 -42.46 -3.85
C ALA A 150 -4.36 -41.33 -3.81
N PRO A 151 -4.16 -40.29 -3.01
CA PRO A 151 -5.09 -39.19 -2.95
C PRO A 151 -5.18 -38.53 -4.33
N THR A 152 -6.40 -38.23 -4.77
CA THR A 152 -6.67 -37.46 -6.01
C THR A 152 -6.78 -35.95 -5.76
N CYS A 153 -6.78 -35.53 -4.50
CA CYS A 153 -6.88 -34.16 -4.05
C CYS A 153 -6.20 -34.01 -2.67
N VAL A 154 -5.94 -32.77 -2.27
CA VAL A 154 -5.39 -32.43 -0.94
C VAL A 154 -6.45 -31.71 -0.10
N ASP A 155 -6.58 -32.11 1.16
CA ASP A 155 -7.44 -31.42 2.13
C ASP A 155 -6.92 -30.00 2.38
N ALA A 156 -7.81 -28.99 2.37
CA ALA A 156 -7.44 -27.59 2.55
C ALA A 156 -6.68 -27.31 3.86
N SER A 157 -6.97 -28.09 4.93
CA SER A 157 -6.27 -27.95 6.21
C SER A 157 -4.81 -28.46 6.17
N LYS A 158 -4.49 -29.31 5.20
CA LYS A 158 -3.17 -29.92 5.00
C LYS A 158 -2.43 -29.34 3.80
N ALA A 159 -3.13 -28.59 2.94
CA ALA A 159 -2.58 -27.97 1.76
C ALA A 159 -1.46 -27.01 2.13
N LYS A 160 -0.37 -27.06 1.36
CA LYS A 160 0.77 -26.14 1.44
C LYS A 160 0.79 -25.25 0.23
N TYR A 161 1.38 -24.09 0.39
CA TYR A 161 1.45 -23.08 -0.63
C TYR A 161 2.86 -22.51 -0.73
N SER A 162 3.18 -21.94 -1.85
CA SER A 162 4.30 -21.03 -2.06
C SER A 162 3.78 -19.66 -2.44
N HIS A 163 4.51 -18.61 -2.08
CA HIS A 163 4.12 -17.26 -2.43
C HIS A 163 5.32 -16.38 -2.76
N THR A 164 5.05 -15.37 -3.59
CA THR A 164 5.92 -14.21 -3.77
C THR A 164 5.26 -12.99 -3.13
N PHE A 165 6.05 -12.00 -2.77
CA PHE A 165 5.56 -10.76 -2.17
C PHE A 165 6.52 -9.61 -2.48
N ASP A 166 6.02 -8.58 -3.13
CA ASP A 166 6.74 -7.31 -3.37
C ASP A 166 5.93 -6.18 -2.72
N GLY A 167 6.18 -5.96 -1.43
CA GLY A 167 5.47 -4.95 -0.64
C GLY A 167 5.58 -3.53 -1.21
N PRO A 168 6.77 -3.05 -1.63
CA PRO A 168 6.93 -1.76 -2.29
C PRO A 168 6.09 -1.58 -3.54
N LYS A 169 5.84 -2.64 -4.31
CA LYS A 169 4.99 -2.59 -5.51
C LYS A 169 3.53 -2.94 -5.23
N GLY A 170 3.22 -3.50 -4.06
CA GLY A 170 1.86 -3.94 -3.74
C GLY A 170 1.42 -5.15 -4.54
N THR A 171 2.32 -6.08 -4.86
CA THR A 171 2.02 -7.28 -5.65
C THR A 171 2.39 -8.55 -4.90
N ALA A 172 1.60 -9.60 -5.09
CA ALA A 172 1.87 -10.92 -4.55
C ALA A 172 1.30 -12.01 -5.48
N THR A 173 1.93 -13.19 -5.45
CA THR A 173 1.35 -14.41 -6.04
C THR A 173 1.23 -15.47 -4.96
N VAL A 174 0.20 -16.30 -5.01
CA VAL A 174 0.06 -17.46 -4.13
C VAL A 174 -0.27 -18.67 -4.98
N LYS A 175 0.47 -19.75 -4.77
CA LYS A 175 0.35 -20.99 -5.53
C LYS A 175 0.21 -22.19 -4.60
N LEU A 176 -0.68 -23.10 -4.94
CA LEU A 176 -0.82 -24.40 -4.28
C LEU A 176 0.38 -25.29 -4.63
N ASP A 177 1.05 -25.81 -3.60
CA ASP A 177 2.18 -26.70 -3.80
C ASP A 177 1.69 -28.12 -4.16
N GLY A 178 2.43 -28.78 -5.05
CA GLY A 178 2.13 -30.13 -5.53
C GLY A 178 1.23 -30.12 -6.78
N ASN A 179 0.85 -31.36 -7.18
CA ASN A 179 0.08 -31.58 -8.42
C ASN A 179 -1.40 -31.94 -8.17
N LEU A 180 -1.85 -31.87 -6.93
CA LEU A 180 -3.20 -32.24 -6.53
C LEU A 180 -4.02 -30.98 -6.26
N PRO A 181 -5.25 -30.89 -6.80
CA PRO A 181 -6.17 -29.79 -6.46
C PRO A 181 -6.65 -29.92 -5.01
N LEU A 182 -7.27 -28.87 -4.49
CA LEU A 182 -8.02 -28.97 -3.22
C LEU A 182 -9.20 -29.92 -3.36
N CYS A 183 -9.52 -30.64 -2.28
CA CYS A 183 -10.64 -31.58 -2.28
C CYS A 183 -11.99 -30.85 -2.31
N GLY A 184 -12.90 -31.36 -3.16
CA GLY A 184 -14.26 -30.84 -3.31
C GLY A 184 -14.26 -29.42 -3.90
N ASP A 185 -15.31 -28.64 -3.56
CA ASP A 185 -15.47 -27.26 -4.00
C ASP A 185 -14.83 -26.24 -3.03
N THR A 186 -13.81 -26.69 -2.28
CA THR A 186 -13.14 -25.86 -1.28
C THR A 186 -12.39 -24.70 -1.94
N LYS A 187 -12.59 -23.50 -1.42
CA LYS A 187 -11.91 -22.27 -1.80
C LYS A 187 -11.07 -21.77 -0.65
N GLN A 188 -9.77 -21.64 -0.86
CA GLN A 188 -8.87 -21.01 0.09
C GLN A 188 -8.57 -19.59 -0.37
N TYR A 189 -9.12 -18.61 0.33
CA TYR A 189 -8.93 -17.20 0.04
C TYR A 189 -7.63 -16.67 0.61
N PHE A 190 -7.07 -15.70 -0.11
CA PHE A 190 -5.95 -14.87 0.30
C PHE A 190 -6.24 -13.42 -0.06
N THR A 191 -5.75 -12.50 0.77
CA THR A 191 -6.00 -11.08 0.57
C THR A 191 -4.70 -10.31 0.71
N LEU A 192 -4.48 -9.39 -0.22
CA LEU A 192 -3.44 -8.36 -0.16
C LEU A 192 -4.11 -7.04 0.21
N VAL A 193 -3.51 -6.31 1.16
CA VAL A 193 -4.05 -5.04 1.65
C VAL A 193 -2.93 -4.06 1.91
N SER A 194 -3.13 -2.80 1.56
CA SER A 194 -2.23 -1.69 1.86
C SER A 194 -2.87 -0.70 2.83
N TYR A 195 -2.04 0.00 3.60
CA TYR A 195 -2.45 0.94 4.63
C TYR A 195 -1.69 2.25 4.53
N PHE A 196 -2.34 3.35 4.90
CA PHE A 196 -1.63 4.51 5.41
C PHE A 196 -1.01 4.18 6.76
N ALA A 197 0.26 4.52 6.95
CA ALA A 197 0.97 4.36 8.21
C ALA A 197 1.49 5.70 8.73
N PRO A 198 1.57 5.91 10.08
CA PRO A 198 2.04 7.19 10.62
C PRO A 198 3.55 7.40 10.46
N ARG A 199 4.31 6.33 10.27
CA ARG A 199 5.77 6.33 10.09
C ARG A 199 6.24 5.08 9.32
N PRO A 200 7.50 5.06 8.80
CA PRO A 200 8.00 3.95 7.98
C PRO A 200 8.22 2.63 8.73
N GLN A 201 8.24 2.63 10.06
CA GLN A 201 8.22 1.44 10.89
C GLN A 201 6.78 1.17 11.35
N PHE A 202 6.50 -0.08 11.74
CA PHE A 202 5.19 -0.41 12.28
C PHE A 202 4.77 0.55 13.40
N ALA A 203 3.66 1.21 13.22
CA ALA A 203 3.01 2.08 14.19
C ALA A 203 1.51 2.17 13.89
N THR A 204 0.74 2.52 14.90
CA THR A 204 -0.71 2.70 14.82
C THR A 204 -1.08 4.14 15.16
N PRO A 205 -2.26 4.61 14.74
CA PRO A 205 -3.27 3.92 13.95
C PRO A 205 -2.88 3.78 12.48
N GLN A 206 -3.42 2.76 11.78
CA GLN A 206 -3.28 2.62 10.34
C GLN A 206 -4.67 2.49 9.72
N TYR A 207 -4.84 2.99 8.52
CA TYR A 207 -6.11 3.02 7.79
C TYR A 207 -5.92 2.40 6.42
N VAL A 208 -6.85 1.56 6.00
CA VAL A 208 -6.79 0.94 4.66
C VAL A 208 -6.69 2.00 3.58
N TYR A 209 -5.77 1.77 2.62
CA TYR A 209 -5.63 2.56 1.41
C TYR A 209 -6.17 1.80 0.21
N GLY A 210 -7.02 2.45 -0.57
CA GLY A 210 -7.62 1.83 -1.75
C GLY A 210 -8.53 0.65 -1.42
N THR A 211 -8.61 -0.30 -2.33
CA THR A 211 -9.43 -1.50 -2.19
C THR A 211 -8.52 -2.71 -1.99
N PRO A 212 -8.70 -3.49 -0.91
CA PRO A 212 -7.99 -4.75 -0.75
C PRO A 212 -8.31 -5.71 -1.90
N ASP A 213 -7.29 -6.39 -2.41
CA ASP A 213 -7.44 -7.41 -3.45
C ASP A 213 -7.50 -8.80 -2.82
N SER A 214 -8.52 -9.59 -3.18
CA SER A 214 -8.80 -10.90 -2.60
C SER A 214 -9.23 -11.88 -3.65
N ASP A 215 -8.55 -13.02 -3.72
CA ASP A 215 -8.87 -14.12 -4.61
C ASP A 215 -8.66 -15.48 -3.91
N PHE A 216 -8.99 -16.58 -4.57
CA PHE A 216 -8.93 -17.90 -3.96
C PHE A 216 -8.20 -18.92 -4.83
N VAL A 217 -7.54 -19.85 -4.18
CA VAL A 217 -7.08 -21.12 -4.76
C VAL A 217 -8.13 -22.18 -4.51
N GLY A 218 -8.52 -22.91 -5.54
CA GLY A 218 -9.53 -23.99 -5.45
C GLY A 218 -10.07 -24.41 -6.81
N GLY A 219 -10.63 -25.60 -6.93
CA GLY A 219 -11.02 -26.18 -8.20
C GLY A 219 -9.84 -26.28 -9.16
N ASN A 220 -9.96 -25.70 -10.34
CA ASN A 220 -8.88 -25.65 -11.34
C ASN A 220 -7.92 -24.49 -11.17
N GLN A 221 -8.19 -23.56 -10.25
CA GLN A 221 -7.34 -22.40 -9.96
C GLN A 221 -6.32 -22.75 -8.89
N THR A 222 -5.11 -23.08 -9.31
CA THR A 222 -4.02 -23.46 -8.42
C THR A 222 -3.07 -22.33 -8.09
N GLU A 223 -3.21 -21.18 -8.74
CA GLU A 223 -2.38 -19.97 -8.58
C GLU A 223 -3.24 -18.73 -8.73
N ILE A 224 -2.92 -17.70 -7.94
CA ILE A 224 -3.57 -16.38 -7.97
C ILE A 224 -2.52 -15.29 -7.97
N GLU A 225 -2.87 -14.15 -8.56
CA GLU A 225 -2.10 -12.91 -8.53
C GLU A 225 -2.93 -11.84 -7.83
N LEU A 226 -2.32 -11.13 -6.89
CA LEU A 226 -2.94 -10.06 -6.12
C LEU A 226 -2.19 -8.76 -6.32
N ASN A 227 -2.93 -7.64 -6.41
CA ASN A 227 -2.35 -6.33 -6.65
C ASN A 227 -3.15 -5.25 -5.90
N VAL A 228 -2.46 -4.40 -5.13
CA VAL A 228 -3.05 -3.25 -4.44
C VAL A 228 -2.30 -1.96 -4.76
N GLU A 229 -3.01 -0.86 -4.77
CA GLU A 229 -2.38 0.46 -4.85
C GLU A 229 -1.59 0.76 -3.56
N ILE A 230 -0.45 1.43 -3.69
CA ILE A 230 0.39 1.85 -2.57
C ILE A 230 0.31 3.37 -2.43
N PRO A 231 0.02 3.91 -1.23
CA PRO A 231 0.03 5.34 -1.02
C PRO A 231 1.44 5.91 -1.19
N ASN A 232 1.53 7.11 -1.78
CA ASN A 232 2.81 7.81 -1.94
C ASN A 232 3.24 8.49 -0.62
N CYS A 233 3.23 7.72 0.48
CA CYS A 233 3.62 8.12 1.83
C CYS A 233 3.89 6.86 2.67
N HIS A 234 4.11 7.00 3.99
CA HIS A 234 4.34 5.84 4.86
C HIS A 234 3.22 4.81 4.72
N THR A 235 3.60 3.56 4.54
CA THR A 235 2.66 2.47 4.26
C THR A 235 3.02 1.19 5.00
N GLN A 236 2.01 0.37 5.24
CA GLN A 236 2.15 -1.05 5.50
C GLN A 236 1.41 -1.82 4.41
N VAL A 237 1.96 -2.94 3.98
CA VAL A 237 1.31 -3.89 3.06
C VAL A 237 1.33 -5.26 3.71
N ASP A 238 0.19 -5.95 3.72
CA ASP A 238 0.03 -7.26 4.33
C ASP A 238 -0.61 -8.25 3.35
N LEU A 239 0.00 -9.43 3.21
CA LEU A 239 -0.55 -10.59 2.52
C LEU A 239 -1.05 -11.58 3.58
N ILE A 240 -2.36 -11.83 3.62
CA ILE A 240 -3.03 -12.59 4.67
C ILE A 240 -3.86 -13.76 4.15
N TRP A 241 -4.04 -14.75 5.01
CA TRP A 241 -5.00 -15.82 4.85
C TRP A 241 -6.43 -15.33 5.08
N GLY A 242 -7.35 -15.71 4.21
CA GLY A 242 -8.75 -15.37 4.27
C GLY A 242 -9.16 -14.35 3.23
N ASP A 243 -10.46 -14.10 3.16
CA ASP A 243 -11.07 -13.15 2.26
C ASP A 243 -10.97 -11.71 2.81
N LYS A 244 -11.52 -10.74 2.05
CA LYS A 244 -11.54 -9.33 2.44
C LYS A 244 -12.25 -9.04 3.76
N ASP A 245 -13.12 -9.95 4.24
CA ASP A 245 -13.81 -9.79 5.52
C ASP A 245 -12.86 -9.98 6.72
N LYS A 246 -11.65 -10.49 6.48
CA LYS A 246 -10.56 -10.56 7.47
C LYS A 246 -9.73 -9.29 7.57
N VAL A 247 -9.91 -8.34 6.66
CA VAL A 247 -9.19 -7.07 6.71
C VAL A 247 -9.56 -6.29 7.96
N ILE A 248 -8.55 -5.80 8.67
CA ILE A 248 -8.72 -5.00 9.89
C ILE A 248 -8.57 -3.54 9.53
N ASP A 249 -9.62 -2.76 9.69
CA ASP A 249 -9.64 -1.32 9.45
C ASP A 249 -10.47 -0.60 10.52
N PRO A 250 -9.88 0.30 11.30
CA PRO A 250 -8.44 0.61 11.39
C PRO A 250 -7.64 -0.39 12.24
N LEU A 251 -6.32 -0.45 11.97
CA LEU A 251 -5.36 -1.07 12.90
C LEU A 251 -5.05 -0.06 14.01
N VAL A 252 -5.49 -0.31 15.24
CA VAL A 252 -5.31 0.61 16.38
C VAL A 252 -4.41 0.00 17.45
N GLU A 253 -3.86 0.82 18.33
CA GLU A 253 -3.07 0.35 19.47
C GLU A 253 -3.91 -0.53 20.40
N GLY A 254 -3.34 -1.68 20.83
CA GLY A 254 -4.06 -2.68 21.63
C GLY A 254 -5.20 -3.41 20.92
N GLY A 255 -5.48 -3.10 19.65
CA GLY A 255 -6.52 -3.73 18.85
C GLY A 255 -6.10 -5.07 18.22
N LYS A 256 -6.99 -5.61 17.39
CA LYS A 256 -6.74 -6.85 16.64
C LYS A 256 -5.48 -6.75 15.78
N ARG A 257 -4.83 -7.91 15.55
CA ARG A 257 -3.66 -8.07 14.68
C ARG A 257 -3.86 -9.28 13.79
N TYR A 258 -3.12 -9.33 12.70
CA TYR A 258 -3.13 -10.49 11.80
C TYR A 258 -2.31 -11.66 12.34
N ASP A 259 -1.27 -11.39 13.11
CA ASP A 259 -0.40 -12.41 13.73
C ASP A 259 0.00 -13.52 12.73
N ASN A 260 -0.38 -14.76 13.03
CA ASN A 260 -0.11 -15.92 12.21
C ASN A 260 -0.98 -16.03 10.95
N LEU A 261 -1.90 -15.11 10.69
CA LEU A 261 -2.62 -15.04 9.42
C LEU A 261 -1.76 -14.48 8.28
N LYS A 262 -0.65 -13.78 8.58
CA LYS A 262 0.27 -13.30 7.53
C LYS A 262 1.01 -14.48 6.91
N LEU A 263 1.11 -14.53 5.59
CA LEU A 263 1.84 -15.58 4.90
C LEU A 263 3.33 -15.53 5.26
N GLY A 264 3.93 -16.70 5.44
CA GLY A 264 5.32 -16.81 5.88
C GLY A 264 5.56 -16.51 7.37
N SER A 265 4.50 -16.23 8.17
CA SER A 265 4.63 -16.06 9.62
C SER A 265 4.81 -17.40 10.34
N PRO A 266 5.42 -17.40 11.54
CA PRO A 266 5.45 -18.60 12.40
C PRO A 266 4.04 -19.02 12.82
N GLY A 267 3.80 -20.34 12.91
CA GLY A 267 2.51 -20.90 13.33
C GLY A 267 1.48 -20.97 12.20
N ALA A 268 0.46 -21.82 12.41
CA ALA A 268 -0.59 -22.03 11.42
C ALA A 268 -1.64 -20.90 11.47
N PRO A 269 -2.18 -20.46 10.30
CA PRO A 269 -1.96 -21.00 8.96
C PRO A 269 -0.74 -20.45 8.22
N GLY A 270 -0.08 -19.39 8.68
CA GLY A 270 0.98 -18.67 7.98
C GLY A 270 2.17 -19.54 7.56
N ASN A 271 2.57 -20.48 8.42
CA ASN A 271 3.67 -21.42 8.15
C ASN A 271 3.33 -22.50 7.11
N ARG A 272 2.09 -22.56 6.61
CA ARG A 272 1.72 -23.43 5.49
C ARG A 272 2.05 -22.83 4.13
N SER A 273 2.52 -21.60 4.09
CA SER A 273 2.99 -20.96 2.86
C SER A 273 4.48 -20.67 2.95
N THR A 274 5.24 -21.13 1.96
CA THR A 274 6.69 -20.92 1.84
C THR A 274 6.93 -19.74 0.93
N GLY A 275 7.73 -18.76 1.40
CA GLY A 275 8.04 -17.55 0.64
C GLY A 275 8.65 -16.47 1.55
N PRO A 276 8.82 -15.25 1.03
CA PRO A 276 9.26 -14.11 1.85
C PRO A 276 8.22 -13.77 2.91
N GLN A 277 8.57 -12.89 3.86
CA GLN A 277 7.59 -12.35 4.81
C GLN A 277 6.46 -11.64 4.05
N GLY A 278 5.22 -12.03 4.29
CA GLY A 278 4.03 -11.45 3.66
C GLY A 278 3.63 -10.11 4.26
N TRP A 279 4.59 -9.28 4.70
CA TRP A 279 4.34 -7.93 5.19
C TRP A 279 5.53 -7.01 4.92
N TYR A 280 5.21 -5.76 4.70
CA TYR A 280 6.15 -4.68 4.42
C TYR A 280 5.74 -3.43 5.17
N ASN A 281 6.71 -2.68 5.70
CA ASN A 281 6.53 -1.33 6.21
C ASN A 281 7.56 -0.43 5.54
N GLY A 282 7.14 0.75 5.09
CA GLY A 282 8.04 1.65 4.37
C GLY A 282 7.39 2.97 3.98
N GLY A 283 7.92 3.57 2.91
CA GLY A 283 7.60 4.92 2.47
C GLY A 283 8.56 5.95 3.06
N ASP A 284 8.73 7.07 2.36
CA ASP A 284 9.76 8.07 2.63
C ASP A 284 9.22 9.38 3.21
N LYS A 285 7.92 9.59 3.23
CA LYS A 285 7.27 10.79 3.74
C LYS A 285 5.99 10.50 4.50
N SER A 286 5.60 11.41 5.38
CA SER A 286 4.37 11.32 6.17
C SER A 286 3.13 11.34 5.28
N CYS A 287 2.06 10.66 5.71
CA CYS A 287 0.75 10.73 5.05
C CYS A 287 -0.01 11.98 5.50
N THR A 288 0.54 13.15 5.16
CA THR A 288 0.04 14.49 5.47
C THR A 288 0.21 15.39 4.25
N THR A 289 -0.51 16.50 4.21
CA THR A 289 -0.44 17.50 3.13
C THR A 289 -0.31 18.90 3.76
N PRO A 290 0.83 19.21 4.42
CA PRO A 290 1.02 20.53 5.02
C PRO A 290 1.09 21.61 3.95
N ALA A 291 0.32 22.67 4.12
CA ALA A 291 0.40 23.86 3.30
C ALA A 291 0.20 25.12 4.15
N SER A 292 0.75 26.24 3.70
CA SER A 292 0.55 27.54 4.31
C SER A 292 0.25 28.60 3.27
N THR A 293 -0.55 29.60 3.66
CA THR A 293 -0.77 30.83 2.91
C THR A 293 -0.63 32.01 3.86
N PHE A 294 -0.29 33.18 3.31
CA PHE A 294 0.01 34.36 4.08
C PHE A 294 -0.82 35.54 3.58
N ALA A 295 -1.30 36.36 4.51
CA ALA A 295 -1.98 37.61 4.22
C ALA A 295 -1.33 38.71 5.10
N SER A 296 -0.72 39.69 4.48
CA SER A 296 -0.27 40.91 5.17
C SER A 296 -1.46 41.78 5.56
N ASN A 297 -1.44 42.33 6.75
CA ASN A 297 -2.40 43.28 7.23
C ASN A 297 -1.79 44.70 7.21
N CYS A 298 -2.63 45.74 7.18
CA CYS A 298 -2.15 47.13 7.09
C CYS A 298 -1.42 47.58 8.35
N ASP A 299 -1.63 46.92 9.48
CA ASP A 299 -0.96 47.19 10.75
C ASP A 299 0.43 46.55 10.89
N GLY A 300 0.95 45.96 9.82
CA GLY A 300 2.25 45.30 9.81
C GLY A 300 2.20 43.82 10.23
N THR A 301 1.09 43.32 10.73
CA THR A 301 0.95 41.94 11.10
C THR A 301 0.77 41.05 9.86
N VAL A 302 1.03 39.77 10.00
CA VAL A 302 0.76 38.74 8.97
C VAL A 302 -0.14 37.64 9.53
N THR A 303 -1.26 37.43 8.88
CA THR A 303 -2.11 36.27 9.15
C THR A 303 -1.57 35.05 8.36
N VAL A 304 -1.26 33.99 9.08
CA VAL A 304 -0.78 32.73 8.51
C VAL A 304 -1.90 31.69 8.59
N SER A 305 -2.36 31.24 7.44
CA SER A 305 -3.33 30.15 7.33
C SER A 305 -2.57 28.86 7.07
N LEU A 306 -2.81 27.85 7.92
CA LEU A 306 -2.16 26.54 7.90
C LEU A 306 -3.21 25.49 7.53
N SER A 307 -2.90 24.57 6.65
CA SER A 307 -3.83 23.50 6.26
C SER A 307 -3.15 22.14 6.15
N ASN A 308 -3.95 21.09 6.37
CA ASN A 308 -3.58 19.71 6.19
C ASN A 308 -4.74 19.02 5.45
N ASP A 309 -5.02 19.50 4.23
CA ASP A 309 -6.18 19.11 3.43
C ASP A 309 -5.75 18.49 2.10
N GLY A 310 -5.68 17.17 2.07
CA GLY A 310 -5.34 16.41 0.88
C GLY A 310 -5.82 14.97 0.97
N LYS A 311 -5.92 14.32 -0.17
CA LYS A 311 -6.38 12.91 -0.26
C LYS A 311 -5.57 11.95 0.61
N ILE A 312 -4.28 12.25 0.80
CA ILE A 312 -3.37 11.44 1.62
C ILE A 312 -3.27 11.90 3.08
N SER A 313 -3.93 13.00 3.46
CA SER A 313 -3.91 13.50 4.83
C SER A 313 -4.70 12.57 5.75
N LYS A 314 -4.00 11.77 6.55
CA LYS A 314 -4.56 10.80 7.50
C LYS A 314 -4.12 11.06 8.92
N TYR A 315 -3.08 11.88 9.12
CA TYR A 315 -2.49 12.16 10.43
C TYR A 315 -2.42 13.66 10.67
N PRO A 316 -2.48 14.13 11.93
CA PRO A 316 -2.30 15.53 12.27
C PRO A 316 -0.88 16.01 11.91
N VAL A 317 -0.77 17.31 11.62
CA VAL A 317 0.51 18.00 11.39
C VAL A 317 0.74 19.00 12.50
N GLU A 318 1.90 18.97 13.14
CA GLU A 318 2.37 20.03 14.00
C GLU A 318 3.19 21.02 13.16
N PHE A 319 2.64 22.23 12.96
CA PHE A 319 3.34 23.35 12.35
C PHE A 319 4.06 24.15 13.43
N GLU A 320 5.24 24.67 13.09
CA GLU A 320 5.92 25.70 13.84
C GLU A 320 6.05 26.95 12.95
N VAL A 321 5.37 28.03 13.34
CA VAL A 321 5.49 29.34 12.66
C VAL A 321 6.53 30.14 13.39
N LYS A 322 7.63 30.46 12.71
CA LYS A 322 8.73 31.30 13.23
C LYS A 322 8.71 32.65 12.57
N GLY A 323 9.06 33.68 13.34
CA GLY A 323 9.29 35.06 12.89
C GLY A 323 10.57 35.62 13.46
N GLU A 324 10.88 36.83 13.09
CA GLU A 324 11.99 37.56 13.68
C GLU A 324 11.77 37.84 15.19
N ASN A 325 12.77 38.34 15.86
CA ASN A 325 12.73 38.69 17.29
C ASN A 325 12.30 37.56 18.23
N GLY A 326 12.54 36.28 17.80
CA GLY A 326 12.25 35.10 18.60
C GLY A 326 10.79 34.66 18.61
N PHE A 327 9.96 35.20 17.71
CA PHE A 327 8.58 34.70 17.58
C PHE A 327 8.54 33.22 17.16
N SER A 328 7.83 32.41 17.90
CA SER A 328 7.56 31.00 17.55
C SER A 328 6.20 30.60 18.10
N LYS A 329 5.37 30.00 17.25
CA LYS A 329 4.06 29.47 17.61
C LYS A 329 3.86 28.09 17.00
N LYS A 330 3.53 27.08 17.84
CA LYS A 330 3.18 25.73 17.42
C LYS A 330 1.67 25.60 17.27
N VAL A 331 1.25 24.96 16.18
CA VAL A 331 -0.15 24.74 15.83
C VAL A 331 -0.31 23.34 15.27
N THR A 332 -1.21 22.54 15.88
CA THR A 332 -1.60 21.23 15.35
C THR A 332 -2.83 21.38 14.45
N VAL A 333 -2.74 20.87 13.23
CA VAL A 333 -3.84 20.86 12.26
C VAL A 333 -4.22 19.42 11.93
N GLU A 334 -5.47 19.08 12.23
CA GLU A 334 -6.04 17.75 11.98
C GLU A 334 -6.24 17.49 10.48
N PRO A 335 -6.32 16.21 10.05
CA PRO A 335 -6.59 15.85 8.67
C PRO A 335 -7.89 16.51 8.14
N GLY A 336 -7.83 17.09 6.94
CA GLY A 336 -8.95 17.78 6.31
C GLY A 336 -9.35 19.08 7.01
N LYS A 337 -8.45 19.68 7.80
CA LYS A 337 -8.69 20.93 8.53
C LYS A 337 -7.68 22.02 8.14
N ALA A 338 -8.07 23.26 8.47
CA ALA A 338 -7.25 24.45 8.39
C ALA A 338 -7.32 25.22 9.70
N ASN A 339 -6.26 25.98 10.00
CA ASN A 339 -6.19 26.96 11.07
C ASN A 339 -5.83 28.32 10.46
N ASN A 340 -6.68 29.32 10.64
CA ASN A 340 -6.51 30.66 10.10
C ASN A 340 -6.24 31.73 11.19
N ASP A 341 -6.01 31.29 12.44
CA ASP A 341 -5.92 32.17 13.62
C ASP A 341 -4.49 32.47 14.03
N THR A 342 -3.50 32.15 13.20
CA THR A 342 -2.11 32.41 13.52
C THR A 342 -1.71 33.79 12.97
N VAL A 343 -1.50 34.74 13.87
CA VAL A 343 -1.04 36.08 13.53
C VAL A 343 0.39 36.24 14.01
N VAL A 344 1.26 36.67 13.10
CA VAL A 344 2.65 37.08 13.38
C VAL A 344 2.63 38.60 13.62
N PRO A 345 3.14 39.08 14.76
CA PRO A 345 3.16 40.51 15.07
C PRO A 345 4.12 41.29 14.14
N ALA A 346 3.85 42.56 13.98
CA ALA A 346 4.55 43.45 13.02
C ALA A 346 6.07 43.42 13.19
N GLU A 347 6.56 43.48 14.44
CA GLU A 347 7.97 43.41 14.78
C GLU A 347 8.66 42.08 14.42
N SER A 348 7.88 41.03 14.12
CA SER A 348 8.38 39.70 13.78
C SER A 348 8.07 39.29 12.34
N ALA A 349 7.41 40.17 11.57
CA ALA A 349 6.88 39.85 10.23
C ALA A 349 7.88 40.11 9.08
N GLY A 350 9.11 40.57 9.37
CA GLY A 350 10.16 40.80 8.37
C GLY A 350 10.61 39.54 7.66
N LYS A 351 10.73 38.42 8.39
CA LYS A 351 10.96 37.08 7.84
C LYS A 351 10.15 36.06 8.62
N ILE A 352 9.25 35.39 7.93
CA ILE A 352 8.40 34.34 8.50
C ILE A 352 8.75 33.00 7.84
N GLU A 353 8.87 31.95 8.64
CA GLU A 353 9.10 30.58 8.20
C GLU A 353 8.08 29.67 8.84
N VAL A 354 7.44 28.80 8.03
CA VAL A 354 6.53 27.74 8.49
C VAL A 354 7.22 26.39 8.34
N LEU A 355 7.40 25.71 9.45
CA LEU A 355 8.14 24.45 9.52
C LEU A 355 7.23 23.30 9.92
N VAL A 356 7.54 22.11 9.40
CA VAL A 356 7.04 20.81 9.84
C VAL A 356 8.24 19.91 10.06
N ASP A 357 8.32 19.23 11.19
CA ASP A 357 9.46 18.41 11.60
C ASP A 357 10.81 19.13 11.50
N GLY A 358 10.81 20.43 11.84
CA GLY A 358 12.01 21.28 11.81
C GLY A 358 12.48 21.69 10.42
N LYS A 359 11.73 21.40 9.35
CA LYS A 359 12.04 21.78 7.96
C LYS A 359 10.98 22.75 7.45
N VAL A 360 11.45 23.80 6.77
CA VAL A 360 10.55 24.73 6.09
C VAL A 360 9.79 23.99 5.00
N ILE A 361 8.46 24.14 4.99
CA ILE A 361 7.60 23.53 3.96
C ILE A 361 7.69 24.31 2.64
N GLU A 362 7.28 23.69 1.55
CA GLU A 362 7.18 24.36 0.26
C GLU A 362 6.21 25.54 0.36
N GLY A 363 6.65 26.72 -0.12
CA GLY A 363 5.89 27.97 0.03
C GLY A 363 5.80 28.50 1.47
N GLY A 364 6.52 27.92 2.42
CA GLY A 364 6.48 28.24 3.84
C GLY A 364 7.34 29.45 4.26
N THR A 365 7.83 30.28 3.35
CA THR A 365 8.60 31.48 3.65
C THR A 365 7.85 32.71 3.16
N TYR A 366 7.79 33.73 3.99
CA TYR A 366 7.11 34.98 3.66
C TYR A 366 7.76 36.15 4.40
N SER A 367 7.58 37.35 3.85
CA SER A 367 7.91 38.64 4.48
C SER A 367 6.73 39.57 4.30
N TRP A 368 6.43 40.35 5.33
CA TRP A 368 5.35 41.32 5.23
C TRP A 368 5.60 42.29 4.08
N GLN A 369 4.57 42.57 3.33
CA GLN A 369 4.52 43.60 2.29
C GLN A 369 3.20 44.37 2.48
N ARG A 370 3.31 45.73 2.39
CA ARG A 370 2.13 46.56 2.53
C ARG A 370 1.08 46.19 1.47
N PRO A 371 -0.17 45.81 1.87
CA PRO A 371 -1.26 45.63 0.93
C PRO A 371 -1.58 46.91 0.15
N GLU A 372 -1.94 46.78 -1.13
CA GLU A 372 -2.27 47.90 -2.01
C GLU A 372 -3.54 48.66 -1.57
N ASP A 373 -4.46 47.98 -0.88
CA ASP A 373 -5.74 48.49 -0.39
C ASP A 373 -5.64 49.17 0.98
N CYS A 374 -4.44 49.26 1.58
CA CYS A 374 -4.27 49.94 2.85
C CYS A 374 -4.52 51.43 2.69
N PRO A 375 -5.35 52.04 3.55
CA PRO A 375 -5.68 53.43 3.46
C PRO A 375 -4.40 54.31 3.64
N LEU A 376 -4.29 55.33 2.84
CA LEU A 376 -3.16 56.26 2.88
C LEU A 376 -3.40 57.37 3.88
N PRO A 377 -2.36 57.93 4.51
CA PRO A 377 -2.48 59.16 5.29
C PRO A 377 -3.01 60.31 4.46
N THR A 378 -3.78 61.17 5.10
CA THR A 378 -4.33 62.40 4.50
C THR A 378 -3.62 63.63 5.07
N VAL A 379 -3.52 64.69 4.26
CA VAL A 379 -2.97 65.95 4.68
C VAL A 379 -4.03 67.02 4.52
N THR A 380 -4.22 67.85 5.55
CA THR A 380 -5.07 69.04 5.52
C THR A 380 -4.22 70.27 5.84
N THR A 381 -4.69 71.44 5.37
CA THR A 381 -3.99 72.69 5.52
C THR A 381 -4.89 73.74 6.13
N GLU A 382 -4.31 74.55 7.02
CA GLU A 382 -4.95 75.78 7.53
C GLU A 382 -3.93 76.89 7.36
N ALA A 383 -4.32 78.03 6.77
CA ALA A 383 -3.46 79.12 6.50
C ALA A 383 -4.10 80.44 6.88
N ASP A 384 -3.38 81.28 7.58
CA ASP A 384 -3.66 82.67 7.81
C ASP A 384 -2.51 83.54 7.34
N CYS A 385 -2.57 84.88 7.48
CA CYS A 385 -1.57 85.76 7.03
C CYS A 385 -0.21 85.65 7.77
N GLU A 386 -0.17 84.99 8.92
CA GLU A 386 1.07 84.87 9.73
C GLU A 386 1.55 83.42 9.77
N ASN A 387 0.68 82.42 9.57
CA ASN A 387 0.98 80.99 9.80
C ASN A 387 0.40 80.15 8.70
N PHE A 388 1.14 79.07 8.44
CA PHE A 388 0.68 77.93 7.58
C PHE A 388 0.79 76.66 8.36
N THR A 389 -0.35 76.01 8.70
CA THR A 389 -0.40 74.77 9.47
C THR A 389 -0.73 73.64 8.53
N LEU A 390 0.11 72.62 8.58
CA LEU A 390 -0.02 71.35 7.87
C LEU A 390 -0.34 70.26 8.89
N THR A 391 -1.44 69.54 8.68
CA THR A 391 -1.83 68.42 9.55
C THR A 391 -1.86 67.13 8.75
N ALA A 392 -1.06 66.16 9.14
CA ALA A 392 -1.12 64.80 8.59
C ALA A 392 -1.92 63.93 9.54
N SER A 393 -2.89 63.18 8.99
CA SER A 393 -3.73 62.22 9.71
C SER A 393 -3.48 60.83 9.17
N ASN A 394 -3.07 59.89 10.04
CA ASN A 394 -2.84 58.50 9.70
C ASN A 394 -4.12 57.71 10.09
N PRO A 395 -4.71 56.94 9.16
CA PRO A 395 -5.91 56.19 9.45
C PRO A 395 -5.69 55.10 10.52
N GLU A 396 -6.80 54.63 11.13
CA GLU A 396 -6.76 53.51 12.06
C GLU A 396 -6.32 52.23 11.34
N GLY A 397 -5.64 51.31 12.06
CA GLY A 397 -5.19 50.03 11.53
C GLY A 397 -4.00 50.13 10.57
N GLY A 398 -3.35 51.28 10.43
CA GLY A 398 -2.12 51.46 9.68
C GLY A 398 -0.86 51.29 10.57
N LEU A 399 0.32 51.24 9.93
CA LEU A 399 1.59 51.39 10.63
C LEU A 399 1.84 52.87 10.96
N PRO A 400 2.61 53.20 12.03
CA PRO A 400 3.10 54.53 12.22
C PRO A 400 3.88 55.00 10.97
N VAL A 401 3.61 56.21 10.48
CA VAL A 401 4.26 56.75 9.30
C VAL A 401 5.12 57.97 9.65
N LYS A 402 6.30 58.02 9.05
CA LYS A 402 7.15 59.19 9.10
C LYS A 402 6.63 60.20 8.08
N VAL A 403 6.41 61.47 8.50
CA VAL A 403 5.99 62.57 7.66
C VAL A 403 6.97 63.69 7.75
N GLU A 404 7.43 64.16 6.62
CA GLU A 404 8.35 65.30 6.49
C GLU A 404 7.58 66.47 5.87
N PHE A 405 7.41 67.52 6.63
CA PHE A 405 6.77 68.76 6.21
C PHE A 405 7.83 69.78 5.84
N SER A 406 7.84 70.27 4.62
CA SER A 406 8.82 71.24 4.14
C SER A 406 8.09 72.42 3.58
N TYR A 407 8.44 73.65 4.11
CA TYR A 407 7.91 74.93 3.67
C TYR A 407 8.96 76.05 3.81
N ASP A 408 9.09 76.89 2.77
CA ASP A 408 10.00 78.03 2.71
C ASP A 408 11.43 77.74 3.24
N GLY A 409 11.99 76.55 2.80
CA GLY A 409 13.33 76.11 3.15
C GLY A 409 13.48 75.51 4.55
N LYS A 410 12.42 75.38 5.30
CA LYS A 410 12.38 74.69 6.61
C LYS A 410 11.75 73.33 6.47
N THR A 411 12.30 72.30 7.15
CA THR A 411 11.75 70.96 7.20
C THR A 411 11.53 70.51 8.65
N GLU A 412 10.35 69.96 8.96
CA GLU A 412 9.98 69.38 10.24
C GLU A 412 9.55 67.98 10.02
N THR A 413 9.99 67.06 10.87
CA THR A 413 9.62 65.60 10.78
C THR A 413 8.76 65.22 11.96
N ARG A 414 7.72 64.48 11.71
CA ARG A 414 6.85 63.85 12.72
C ARG A 414 6.63 62.39 12.41
N THR A 415 6.39 61.58 13.45
CA THR A 415 5.90 60.24 13.30
C THR A 415 4.43 60.22 13.73
N VAL A 416 3.55 59.91 12.79
CA VAL A 416 2.11 59.88 13.02
C VAL A 416 1.68 58.45 13.30
N ALA A 417 1.27 58.15 14.53
CA ALA A 417 0.77 56.84 14.92
C ALA A 417 -0.59 56.55 14.25
N ALA A 418 -0.96 55.25 14.13
CA ALA A 418 -2.23 54.83 13.60
C ALA A 418 -3.41 55.49 14.35
N GLY A 419 -4.40 56.00 13.62
CA GLY A 419 -5.57 56.70 14.17
C GLY A 419 -5.26 58.06 14.80
N LYS A 420 -4.06 58.62 14.57
CA LYS A 420 -3.64 59.92 15.13
C LYS A 420 -3.34 60.91 14.03
N SER A 421 -3.30 62.21 14.45
CA SER A 421 -2.91 63.33 13.60
C SER A 421 -1.79 64.10 14.27
N GLU A 422 -0.86 64.60 13.48
CA GLU A 422 0.23 65.46 13.90
C GLU A 422 0.23 66.73 13.03
N SER A 423 0.46 67.88 13.63
CA SER A 423 0.45 69.15 12.96
C SER A 423 1.78 69.88 13.10
N VAL A 424 2.18 70.61 12.07
CA VAL A 424 3.30 71.51 12.06
C VAL A 424 2.86 72.89 11.56
N THR A 425 3.21 73.95 12.30
CA THR A 425 2.89 75.32 11.92
C THR A 425 4.16 76.04 11.50
N PHE A 426 4.21 76.51 10.29
CA PHE A 426 5.28 77.36 9.75
C PHE A 426 4.81 78.80 9.79
N LYS A 427 5.78 79.74 9.90
CA LYS A 427 5.48 81.16 9.63
C LYS A 427 5.24 81.38 8.15
N ALA A 428 4.24 82.14 7.81
CA ALA A 428 3.95 82.52 6.44
C ALA A 428 5.24 83.10 5.77
N GLY A 429 5.64 82.48 4.66
CA GLY A 429 6.83 82.76 3.90
C GLY A 429 6.52 83.22 2.48
N LYS A 430 7.48 83.14 1.59
CA LYS A 430 7.32 83.51 0.17
C LYS A 430 6.94 82.34 -0.71
N ALA A 431 7.05 81.09 -0.19
CA ALA A 431 6.70 79.94 -0.95
C ALA A 431 5.18 79.83 -1.05
N GLU A 432 4.65 79.55 -2.24
CA GLU A 432 3.23 79.31 -2.52
C GLU A 432 2.78 77.89 -2.18
N THR A 433 3.71 76.97 -2.05
CA THR A 433 3.47 75.57 -1.76
C THR A 433 4.40 75.04 -0.69
N ALA A 434 3.89 74.07 0.09
CA ALA A 434 4.67 73.20 0.95
C ALA A 434 4.74 71.81 0.34
N LEU A 435 5.81 71.09 0.61
CA LEU A 435 5.96 69.67 0.28
C LEU A 435 5.75 68.83 1.54
N VAL A 436 4.88 67.85 1.47
CA VAL A 436 4.68 66.87 2.51
C VAL A 436 5.09 65.48 1.96
N ALA A 437 6.22 65.01 2.44
CA ALA A 437 6.74 63.71 2.02
C ALA A 437 6.45 62.62 3.08
N LEU A 438 6.10 61.43 2.62
CA LEU A 438 5.96 60.21 3.41
C LEU A 438 6.99 59.23 2.90
N PRO A 439 8.25 59.30 3.38
CA PRO A 439 9.35 58.48 2.83
C PRO A 439 9.11 56.99 2.89
N ASP A 440 8.46 56.48 3.96
CA ASP A 440 8.16 55.06 4.14
C ASP A 440 7.12 54.52 3.12
N LEU A 441 6.41 55.44 2.42
CA LEU A 441 5.40 55.11 1.41
C LEU A 441 5.81 55.56 0.00
N GLU A 442 7.00 56.17 -0.13
CA GLU A 442 7.49 56.78 -1.39
C GLU A 442 6.46 57.78 -1.98
N LEU A 443 5.75 58.52 -1.12
CA LEU A 443 4.72 59.47 -1.52
C LEU A 443 5.15 60.88 -1.20
N GLU A 444 4.84 61.79 -2.12
CA GLU A 444 4.98 63.24 -1.96
C GLU A 444 3.68 63.95 -2.34
N MET A 445 3.31 64.93 -1.56
CA MET A 445 2.09 65.73 -1.77
C MET A 445 2.44 67.19 -1.68
N GLU A 446 1.96 68.00 -2.60
CA GLU A 446 2.04 69.44 -2.53
C GLU A 446 0.82 70.01 -1.81
N ALA A 447 1.05 70.92 -0.89
CA ALA A 447 0.04 71.64 -0.15
C ALA A 447 0.14 73.15 -0.46
N VAL A 448 -0.94 73.71 -0.98
CA VAL A 448 -0.97 75.12 -1.39
C VAL A 448 -1.15 76.05 -0.16
N TYR A 449 -0.34 77.01 -0.01
CA TYR A 449 -0.55 78.11 0.96
C TYR A 449 -1.61 79.05 0.41
N ALA A 450 -2.82 79.01 0.93
CA ALA A 450 -3.96 79.79 0.54
C ALA A 450 -4.57 80.45 1.81
N PRO A 451 -4.05 81.57 2.29
CA PRO A 451 -4.58 82.19 3.50
C PRO A 451 -5.99 82.67 3.31
N GLU A 452 -6.86 82.49 4.34
CA GLU A 452 -8.18 83.05 4.40
C GLU A 452 -8.04 84.55 4.76
N GLY A 453 -8.42 85.47 3.80
CA GLY A 453 -8.39 86.90 3.96
C GLY A 453 -7.38 87.65 3.09
N ASP A 454 -7.55 88.92 2.91
CA ASP A 454 -6.66 89.74 2.16
C ASP A 454 -5.39 90.05 3.04
N CYS A 455 -4.30 89.33 2.81
CA CYS A 455 -3.03 89.48 3.51
C CYS A 455 -2.24 90.72 2.99
N GLY A 456 -2.92 91.72 2.54
CA GLY A 456 -2.35 92.95 1.97
C GLY A 456 -1.65 93.79 2.97
N GLY A 457 -0.27 93.77 2.97
CA GLY A 457 0.57 94.84 3.48
C GLY A 457 0.66 96.00 2.53
N GLY A 458 -0.05 97.06 2.81
CA GLY A 458 0.17 98.48 2.56
C GLY A 458 0.54 98.98 1.17
N GLY A 459 -0.30 99.79 0.54
CA GLY A 459 0.06 100.79 -0.43
C GLY A 459 -0.99 101.24 -1.43
N GLY A 460 -1.86 102.18 -1.05
CA GLY A 460 -2.35 103.23 -1.89
C GLY A 460 -3.42 103.05 -2.91
N GLY A 461 -4.61 103.51 -2.58
CA GLY A 461 -5.42 104.40 -3.40
C GLY A 461 -6.31 103.82 -4.47
N GLY A 462 -7.60 104.00 -4.30
CA GLY A 462 -8.56 104.04 -5.42
C GLY A 462 -9.88 103.27 -5.20
N GLU A 463 -10.87 104.06 -4.92
CA GLU A 463 -12.29 103.66 -4.80
C GLU A 463 -12.81 102.94 -6.04
N GLU A 464 -13.55 101.85 -5.88
CA GLU A 464 -14.90 101.73 -6.39
C GLU A 464 -15.52 100.40 -5.84
N PRO A 465 -16.84 100.43 -5.54
CA PRO A 465 -17.47 99.25 -4.96
C PRO A 465 -17.83 98.21 -6.05
N GLY A 466 -17.02 97.23 -6.18
CA GLY A 466 -17.29 96.12 -7.08
C GLY A 466 -17.98 94.97 -6.34
N LEU A 467 -19.08 94.49 -6.96
CA LEU A 467 -19.99 93.41 -6.56
C LEU A 467 -19.26 92.15 -6.01
N PRO A 468 -19.91 91.33 -5.15
CA PRO A 468 -19.29 90.13 -4.56
C PRO A 468 -19.02 89.08 -5.62
N VAL A 469 -17.76 88.77 -5.81
CA VAL A 469 -17.26 87.73 -6.68
C VAL A 469 -17.49 86.38 -5.94
N THR A 470 -18.65 85.82 -6.14
CA THR A 470 -18.88 84.39 -5.81
C THR A 470 -18.26 83.53 -6.88
N GLY A 471 -16.97 83.20 -6.77
CA GLY A 471 -16.34 82.36 -7.81
C GLY A 471 -15.03 81.67 -7.44
N ALA A 472 -14.33 82.12 -6.43
CA ALA A 472 -12.98 81.61 -6.15
C ALA A 472 -12.96 80.31 -5.31
N ALA A 473 -14.00 80.05 -4.51
CA ALA A 473 -14.08 78.83 -3.71
C ALA A 473 -14.49 77.58 -4.51
N ALA A 474 -15.18 77.76 -5.68
CA ALA A 474 -15.62 76.64 -6.50
C ALA A 474 -14.49 76.05 -7.40
N GLY A 475 -13.45 76.87 -7.71
CA GLY A 475 -12.32 76.43 -8.58
C GLY A 475 -11.37 75.42 -7.90
N GLY A 476 -11.13 75.62 -6.59
CA GLY A 476 -10.24 74.73 -5.83
C GLY A 476 -10.79 73.30 -5.64
N ILE A 477 -12.15 73.22 -5.45
CA ILE A 477 -12.78 71.92 -5.31
C ILE A 477 -12.81 71.16 -6.65
N ALA A 478 -12.97 71.86 -7.77
CA ALA A 478 -12.97 71.28 -9.10
C ALA A 478 -11.57 70.79 -9.53
N ALA A 479 -10.50 71.48 -9.17
CA ALA A 479 -9.15 71.05 -9.47
C ALA A 479 -8.73 69.82 -8.66
N GLY A 480 -9.09 69.75 -7.38
CA GLY A 480 -8.85 68.56 -6.54
C GLY A 480 -9.65 67.34 -7.04
N ALA A 481 -10.90 67.49 -7.48
CA ALA A 481 -11.67 66.42 -8.01
C ALA A 481 -11.13 65.87 -9.36
N LEU A 482 -10.62 66.77 -10.22
CA LEU A 482 -10.00 66.35 -11.48
C LEU A 482 -8.67 65.62 -11.28
N ALA A 483 -7.85 66.01 -10.28
CA ALA A 483 -6.61 65.32 -9.92
C ALA A 483 -6.89 63.90 -9.42
N LEU A 484 -7.89 63.73 -8.54
CA LEU A 484 -8.33 62.40 -8.04
C LEU A 484 -8.90 61.51 -9.16
N LEU A 485 -9.64 62.07 -10.12
CA LEU A 485 -10.10 61.32 -11.28
C LEU A 485 -9.00 60.88 -12.23
N ALA A 486 -7.96 61.73 -12.40
CA ALA A 486 -6.79 61.41 -13.22
C ALA A 486 -5.94 60.30 -12.59
N ILE A 487 -5.73 60.32 -11.25
CA ILE A 487 -5.01 59.27 -10.50
C ILE A 487 -5.79 57.96 -10.55
N GLY A 488 -7.13 58.02 -10.33
CA GLY A 488 -8.00 56.87 -10.44
C GLY A 488 -8.00 56.20 -11.84
N ALA A 489 -7.95 57.02 -12.91
CA ALA A 489 -7.88 56.54 -14.28
C ALA A 489 -6.53 55.87 -14.59
N VAL A 490 -5.41 56.42 -14.08
CA VAL A 490 -4.07 55.82 -14.24
C VAL A 490 -3.98 54.45 -13.51
N LEU A 491 -4.47 54.39 -12.26
CA LEU A 491 -4.52 53.14 -11.47
C LEU A 491 -5.41 52.10 -12.14
N PHE A 492 -6.56 52.53 -12.70
CA PHE A 492 -7.45 51.59 -13.43
C PHE A 492 -6.78 51.01 -14.69
N VAL A 493 -6.06 51.85 -15.44
CA VAL A 493 -5.33 51.41 -16.66
C VAL A 493 -4.18 50.46 -16.31
N VAL A 494 -3.44 50.72 -15.21
CA VAL A 494 -2.33 49.87 -14.73
C VAL A 494 -2.90 48.51 -14.24
N ALA A 495 -3.98 48.52 -13.45
CA ALA A 495 -4.63 47.33 -12.98
C ALA A 495 -5.22 46.49 -14.14
N ARG A 496 -5.74 47.14 -15.19
CA ARG A 496 -6.26 46.46 -16.39
C ARG A 496 -5.16 45.80 -17.25
N ARG A 497 -3.97 46.38 -17.29
CA ARG A 497 -2.80 45.83 -18.00
C ARG A 497 -2.18 44.62 -17.29
N ARG A 498 -2.34 44.48 -15.97
CA ARG A 498 -1.78 43.37 -15.16
C ARG A 498 -2.72 42.14 -15.04
N ARG A 499 -3.88 42.10 -15.71
CA ARG A 499 -4.68 40.87 -15.76
C ARG A 499 -3.94 39.80 -16.54
N VAL A 500 -3.19 38.96 -15.84
CA VAL A 500 -2.59 37.73 -16.33
C VAL A 500 -3.72 36.80 -16.81
N ARG A 501 -3.68 36.43 -18.09
CA ARG A 501 -4.54 35.38 -18.64
C ARG A 501 -4.11 34.05 -18.05
N PHE A 502 -4.94 33.45 -17.21
CA PHE A 502 -4.88 32.03 -16.94
C PHE A 502 -5.43 31.33 -18.19
N THR A 503 -4.58 30.62 -18.91
CA THR A 503 -4.98 29.62 -19.89
C THR A 503 -5.19 28.30 -19.12
N ALA A 504 -6.34 27.69 -19.36
CA ALA A 504 -6.76 26.38 -18.81
C ALA A 504 -5.82 25.25 -19.30
#